data_aa74473dba0f8180f4887fbc5fff5e4d
#
_entry.id   aa74473dba0f8180f4887fbc5fff5e4d
#
_cell.length_a   1.000
_cell.length_b   1.000
_cell.length_c   1.000
_cell.angle_alpha   90.00
_cell.angle_beta   90.00
_cell.angle_gamma   90.00
#
_symmetry.space_group_name_H-M   'P 1'
#
loop_
_entity.id
_entity.type
_entity.pdbx_description
1 polymer ?
#
loop_
_entity_poly.entity_id
_entity_poly.type
_entity_poly.pdbx_seq_one_letter_code
_entity_poly.pdbx_strand_id
1 'polypeptide(L)'
;MNKHCEYDTREHILVTGEQLCMHRGFTGMGLSELLKIAEVPKGSFYHYFRSKEAYGVALLEHHYAGYIRRLVDHFAHGEGNYRDRLLAYYQHTLTQFCQQGIISGCLTVKLSAEVCDLSESMREEMNKGASQIITLLGRSAGKGSPGREPDI
;
A
#
# COMPACT_ATOMS: atom_id res chain seq x y z
N MET A 1 -22.57 8.34 -21.50
CA MET A 1 -21.69 8.82 -20.42
C MET A 1 -20.81 7.70 -19.94
N ASN A 2 -19.53 7.87 -20.10
CA ASN A 2 -18.56 6.79 -20.04
C ASN A 2 -18.33 6.23 -18.62
N LYS A 3 -18.64 4.96 -18.39
CA LYS A 3 -18.19 4.18 -17.22
C LYS A 3 -16.66 4.20 -17.02
N HIS A 4 -15.92 4.48 -18.06
CA HIS A 4 -14.46 4.58 -18.05
C HIS A 4 -13.96 5.84 -17.31
N CYS A 5 -14.68 6.95 -17.39
CA CYS A 5 -14.29 8.21 -16.75
C CYS A 5 -14.56 8.20 -15.24
N GLU A 6 -15.56 7.45 -14.79
CA GLU A 6 -15.97 7.37 -13.38
C GLU A 6 -15.02 6.52 -12.54
N TYR A 7 -14.55 5.42 -13.11
CA TYR A 7 -13.54 4.56 -12.49
C TYR A 7 -12.18 5.28 -12.36
N ASP A 8 -11.82 6.04 -13.37
CA ASP A 8 -10.59 6.82 -13.42
C ASP A 8 -10.56 7.93 -12.35
N THR A 9 -11.69 8.59 -12.09
CA THR A 9 -11.78 9.64 -11.07
C THR A 9 -11.59 9.08 -9.66
N ARG A 10 -12.22 7.97 -9.32
CA ARG A 10 -12.05 7.31 -8.01
C ARG A 10 -10.60 6.92 -7.78
N GLU A 11 -10.00 6.26 -8.74
CA GLU A 11 -8.60 5.85 -8.73
C GLU A 11 -7.67 7.06 -8.60
N HIS A 12 -7.92 8.12 -9.35
CA HIS A 12 -7.15 9.34 -9.29
C HIS A 12 -7.18 10.00 -7.90
N ILE A 13 -8.33 10.03 -7.23
CA ILE A 13 -8.44 10.54 -5.85
C ILE A 13 -7.62 9.65 -4.89
N LEU A 14 -7.67 8.33 -5.04
CA LEU A 14 -6.93 7.40 -4.21
C LEU A 14 -5.41 7.54 -4.39
N VAL A 15 -4.93 7.58 -5.61
CA VAL A 15 -3.50 7.75 -5.93
C VAL A 15 -2.98 9.09 -5.40
N THR A 16 -3.72 10.17 -5.61
CA THR A 16 -3.35 11.51 -5.12
C THR A 16 -3.27 11.53 -3.60
N GLY A 17 -4.24 10.94 -2.92
CA GLY A 17 -4.27 10.87 -1.45
C GLY A 17 -3.17 9.98 -0.87
N GLU A 18 -2.84 8.88 -1.52
CA GLU A 18 -1.73 8.02 -1.11
C GLU A 18 -0.40 8.81 -1.11
N GLN A 19 -0.14 9.57 -2.16
CA GLN A 19 1.03 10.44 -2.24
C GLN A 19 1.04 11.52 -1.16
N LEU A 20 -0.09 12.18 -0.90
CA LEU A 20 -0.18 13.17 0.18
C LEU A 20 0.02 12.55 1.56
N CYS A 21 -0.54 11.37 1.82
CA CYS A 21 -0.35 10.66 3.07
C CYS A 21 1.10 10.27 3.31
N MET A 22 1.84 9.90 2.28
CA MET A 22 3.27 9.60 2.39
C MET A 22 4.07 10.80 2.87
N HIS A 23 3.68 12.01 2.51
CA HIS A 23 4.37 13.23 2.92
C HIS A 23 3.86 13.81 4.26
N ARG A 24 2.57 13.79 4.51
CA ARG A 24 1.92 14.50 5.62
C ARG A 24 1.23 13.62 6.65
N GLY A 25 1.12 12.32 6.42
CA GLY A 25 0.25 11.45 7.20
C GLY A 25 -1.23 11.64 6.86
N PHE A 26 -2.08 10.83 7.43
CA PHE A 26 -3.53 10.87 7.19
C PHE A 26 -4.20 12.06 7.89
N THR A 27 -3.80 12.33 9.14
CA THR A 27 -4.32 13.45 9.93
C THR A 27 -3.89 14.80 9.34
N GLY A 28 -2.65 14.89 8.87
CA GLY A 28 -2.11 16.10 8.24
C GLY A 28 -2.66 16.36 6.84
N MET A 29 -3.29 15.38 6.21
CA MET A 29 -3.93 15.54 4.92
C MET A 29 -5.33 16.16 5.08
N GLY A 30 -5.47 17.43 4.73
CA GLY A 30 -6.77 18.08 4.66
C GLY A 30 -7.56 17.68 3.43
N LEU A 31 -8.89 17.47 3.58
CA LEU A 31 -9.78 17.14 2.46
C LEU A 31 -9.75 18.22 1.37
N SER A 32 -9.77 19.49 1.76
CA SER A 32 -9.72 20.61 0.82
C SER A 32 -8.45 20.65 0.00
N GLU A 33 -7.30 20.30 0.60
CA GLU A 33 -6.03 20.21 -0.08
C GLU A 33 -6.00 19.04 -1.06
N LEU A 34 -6.48 17.86 -0.62
CA LEU A 34 -6.61 16.69 -1.49
C LEU A 34 -7.43 17.00 -2.73
N LEU A 35 -8.59 17.61 -2.56
CA LEU A 35 -9.49 17.96 -3.66
C LEU A 35 -8.91 19.01 -4.60
N LYS A 36 -8.14 19.96 -4.05
CA LYS A 36 -7.46 20.98 -4.85
C LYS A 36 -6.35 20.35 -5.71
N ILE A 37 -5.55 19.47 -5.14
CA ILE A 37 -4.45 18.80 -5.86
C ILE A 37 -4.98 17.80 -6.88
N ALA A 38 -6.03 17.07 -6.52
CA ALA A 38 -6.70 16.13 -7.43
C ALA A 38 -7.53 16.83 -8.52
N GLU A 39 -7.77 18.13 -8.38
CA GLU A 39 -8.66 18.90 -9.27
C GLU A 39 -10.08 18.30 -9.36
N VAL A 40 -10.60 17.85 -8.21
CA VAL A 40 -11.91 17.19 -8.11
C VAL A 40 -12.85 18.00 -7.24
N PRO A 41 -14.11 18.23 -7.67
CA PRO A 41 -15.11 18.89 -6.87
C PRO A 41 -15.47 18.06 -5.62
N LYS A 42 -15.83 18.75 -4.53
CA LYS A 42 -16.24 18.12 -3.27
C LYS A 42 -17.42 17.14 -3.44
N GLY A 43 -18.36 17.45 -4.30
CA GLY A 43 -19.50 16.56 -4.62
C GLY A 43 -19.06 15.24 -5.24
N SER A 44 -18.05 15.25 -6.09
CA SER A 44 -17.49 14.03 -6.69
C SER A 44 -16.79 13.16 -5.64
N PHE A 45 -16.08 13.74 -4.71
CA PHE A 45 -15.48 13.00 -3.60
C PHE A 45 -16.55 12.27 -2.79
N TYR A 46 -17.60 12.95 -2.34
CA TYR A 46 -18.68 12.35 -1.55
C TYR A 46 -19.58 11.40 -2.34
N HIS A 47 -19.52 11.45 -3.66
CA HIS A 47 -20.12 10.41 -4.50
C HIS A 47 -19.41 9.05 -4.33
N TYR A 48 -18.09 9.02 -4.16
CA TYR A 48 -17.31 7.80 -4.00
C TYR A 48 -17.09 7.39 -2.55
N PHE A 49 -16.95 8.35 -1.64
CA PHE A 49 -16.56 8.13 -0.25
C PHE A 49 -17.51 8.84 0.70
N ARG A 50 -18.11 8.12 1.62
CA ARG A 50 -19.11 8.66 2.58
C ARG A 50 -18.49 9.70 3.54
N SER A 51 -17.22 9.50 3.90
CA SER A 51 -16.53 10.30 4.90
C SER A 51 -15.01 10.22 4.66
N LYS A 52 -14.26 11.07 5.35
CA LYS A 52 -12.80 10.98 5.34
C LYS A 52 -12.30 9.64 5.89
N GLU A 53 -12.96 9.08 6.91
CA GLU A 53 -12.63 7.76 7.46
C GLU A 53 -12.86 6.65 6.42
N ALA A 54 -14.02 6.61 5.76
CA ALA A 54 -14.31 5.66 4.69
C ALA A 54 -13.31 5.79 3.53
N TYR A 55 -12.91 7.01 3.22
CA TYR A 55 -11.83 7.27 2.27
C TYR A 55 -10.49 6.67 2.75
N GLY A 56 -10.16 6.82 4.04
CA GLY A 56 -8.96 6.24 4.65
C GLY A 56 -8.92 4.72 4.53
N VAL A 57 -10.04 4.04 4.76
CA VAL A 57 -10.17 2.58 4.55
C VAL A 57 -9.94 2.22 3.09
N ALA A 58 -10.59 2.92 2.16
CA ALA A 58 -10.40 2.69 0.72
C ALA A 58 -8.96 2.96 0.27
N LEU A 59 -8.31 3.97 0.84
CA LEU A 59 -6.91 4.29 0.58
C LEU A 59 -5.98 3.14 1.01
N LEU A 60 -6.20 2.58 2.19
CA LEU A 60 -5.44 1.43 2.69
C LEU A 60 -5.69 0.18 1.86
N GLU A 61 -6.93 -0.12 1.50
CA GLU A 61 -7.26 -1.23 0.58
C GLU A 61 -6.51 -1.08 -0.75
N HIS A 62 -6.53 0.09 -1.34
CA HIS A 62 -5.83 0.41 -2.59
C HIS A 62 -4.32 0.22 -2.45
N HIS A 63 -3.74 0.74 -1.38
CA HIS A 63 -2.32 0.62 -1.08
C HIS A 63 -1.89 -0.85 -0.95
N TYR A 64 -2.59 -1.63 -0.13
CA TYR A 64 -2.25 -3.04 0.08
C TYR A 64 -2.47 -3.89 -1.17
N ALA A 65 -3.53 -3.66 -1.92
CA ALA A 65 -3.76 -4.36 -3.18
C ALA A 65 -2.63 -4.12 -4.19
N GLY A 66 -2.17 -2.88 -4.32
CA GLY A 66 -1.05 -2.52 -5.16
C GLY A 66 0.28 -3.11 -4.67
N TYR A 67 0.52 -3.07 -3.37
CA TYR A 67 1.72 -3.64 -2.75
C TYR A 67 1.79 -5.16 -2.94
N ILE A 68 0.73 -5.87 -2.62
CA ILE A 68 0.63 -7.33 -2.77
C ILE A 68 0.81 -7.74 -4.23
N ARG A 69 0.20 -7.03 -5.17
CA ARG A 69 0.36 -7.31 -6.61
C ARG A 69 1.81 -7.19 -7.05
N ARG A 70 2.51 -6.14 -6.66
CA ARG A 70 3.94 -5.97 -6.97
C ARG A 70 4.79 -7.06 -6.34
N LEU A 71 4.48 -7.44 -5.11
CA LEU A 71 5.19 -8.49 -4.39
C LEU A 71 4.99 -9.86 -5.05
N VAL A 72 3.75 -10.20 -5.39
CA VAL A 72 3.41 -11.44 -6.12
C VAL A 72 4.15 -11.50 -7.47
N ASP A 73 4.13 -10.40 -8.22
CA ASP A 73 4.80 -10.29 -9.50
C ASP A 73 6.32 -10.48 -9.38
N HIS A 74 6.93 -9.82 -8.39
CA HIS A 74 8.36 -9.96 -8.10
C HIS A 74 8.76 -11.40 -7.80
N PHE A 75 7.99 -12.11 -6.95
CA PHE A 75 8.27 -13.49 -6.60
C PHE A 75 7.95 -14.48 -7.73
N ALA A 76 7.00 -14.16 -8.60
CA ALA A 76 6.66 -15.00 -9.76
C ALA A 76 7.71 -14.92 -10.87
N HIS A 77 8.26 -13.74 -11.13
CA HIS A 77 9.14 -13.46 -12.26
C HIS A 77 10.60 -13.17 -11.86
N GLY A 78 10.93 -13.15 -10.58
CA GLY A 78 12.29 -12.93 -10.10
C GLY A 78 13.22 -14.09 -10.43
N GLU A 79 14.50 -13.79 -10.65
CA GLU A 79 15.54 -14.78 -10.90
C GLU A 79 16.05 -15.41 -9.60
N GLY A 80 16.57 -16.62 -9.71
CA GLY A 80 17.16 -17.36 -8.58
C GLY A 80 16.13 -18.02 -7.66
N ASN A 81 16.60 -18.49 -6.51
CA ASN A 81 15.75 -19.10 -5.50
C ASN A 81 15.00 -18.04 -4.67
N TYR A 82 14.19 -18.50 -3.73
CA TYR A 82 13.40 -17.60 -2.87
C TYR A 82 14.27 -16.56 -2.12
N ARG A 83 15.41 -17.00 -1.58
CA ARG A 83 16.33 -16.12 -0.85
C ARG A 83 16.88 -15.02 -1.76
N ASP A 84 17.27 -15.38 -2.99
CA ASP A 84 17.80 -14.41 -3.96
C ASP A 84 16.75 -13.36 -4.34
N ARG A 85 15.50 -13.80 -4.55
CA ARG A 85 14.37 -12.92 -4.85
C ARG A 85 14.03 -11.99 -3.67
N LEU A 86 14.08 -12.51 -2.46
CA LEU A 86 13.84 -11.72 -1.25
C LEU A 86 14.93 -10.66 -1.06
N LEU A 87 16.19 -11.02 -1.25
CA LEU A 87 17.31 -10.08 -1.19
C LEU A 87 17.21 -9.00 -2.27
N ALA A 88 16.88 -9.39 -3.49
CA ALA A 88 16.70 -8.46 -4.60
C ALA A 88 15.56 -7.47 -4.33
N TYR A 89 14.46 -7.93 -3.74
CA TYR A 89 13.33 -7.07 -3.33
C TYR A 89 13.77 -5.99 -2.33
N TYR A 90 14.46 -6.39 -1.27
CA TYR A 90 14.92 -5.43 -0.26
C TYR A 90 16.04 -4.52 -0.77
N GLN A 91 16.94 -5.00 -1.60
CA GLN A 91 17.96 -4.18 -2.25
C GLN A 91 17.35 -3.12 -3.15
N HIS A 92 16.33 -3.48 -3.93
CA HIS A 92 15.60 -2.54 -4.77
C HIS A 92 14.90 -1.46 -3.94
N THR A 93 14.22 -1.87 -2.86
CA THR A 93 13.56 -0.95 -1.93
C THR A 93 14.56 0.02 -1.27
N LEU A 94 15.70 -0.50 -0.84
CA LEU A 94 16.76 0.31 -0.24
C LEU A 94 17.35 1.31 -1.25
N THR A 95 17.58 0.88 -2.48
CA THR A 95 18.08 1.75 -3.56
C THR A 95 17.10 2.89 -3.84
N GLN A 96 15.81 2.60 -3.92
CA GLN A 96 14.79 3.64 -4.08
C GLN A 96 14.77 4.62 -2.90
N PHE A 97 14.91 4.12 -1.69
CA PHE A 97 15.01 4.96 -0.50
C PHE A 97 16.21 5.92 -0.57
N CYS A 98 17.37 5.39 -0.92
CA CYS A 98 18.60 6.20 -1.04
C CYS A 98 18.49 7.27 -2.14
N GLN A 99 17.80 6.97 -3.23
CA GLN A 99 17.64 7.89 -4.36
C GLN A 99 16.57 8.96 -4.11
N GLN A 100 15.49 8.62 -3.43
CA GLN A 100 14.32 9.50 -3.25
C GLN A 100 14.24 10.12 -1.85
N GLY A 101 15.08 9.68 -0.92
CA GLY A 101 15.03 10.12 0.49
C GLY A 101 13.77 9.68 1.25
N ILE A 102 12.97 8.82 0.64
CA ILE A 102 11.72 8.31 1.18
C ILE A 102 11.70 6.80 1.03
N ILE A 103 11.38 6.08 2.08
CA ILE A 103 11.03 4.65 1.97
C ILE A 103 9.69 4.59 1.24
N SER A 104 9.78 4.60 -0.09
CA SER A 104 8.63 4.47 -0.95
C SER A 104 7.98 3.11 -0.70
N GLY A 105 6.79 3.11 -0.17
CA GLY A 105 5.98 1.92 -0.12
C GLY A 105 5.52 1.43 1.24
N CYS A 106 5.92 2.06 2.34
CA CYS A 106 5.37 1.65 3.63
C CYS A 106 4.43 2.70 4.23
N LEU A 107 3.31 2.92 3.55
CA LEU A 107 2.19 3.69 4.11
C LEU A 107 1.76 3.13 5.46
N THR A 108 1.87 1.80 5.65
CA THR A 108 1.64 1.12 6.92
C THR A 108 2.50 1.70 8.05
N VAL A 109 3.80 1.82 7.85
CA VAL A 109 4.71 2.40 8.86
C VAL A 109 4.36 3.87 9.12
N LYS A 110 4.10 4.62 8.06
CA LYS A 110 3.75 6.05 8.18
C LYS A 110 2.45 6.27 8.95
N LEU A 111 1.45 5.45 8.72
CA LEU A 111 0.11 5.62 9.29
C LEU A 111 -0.14 4.81 10.57
N SER A 112 0.68 3.82 10.90
CA SER A 112 0.42 2.89 12.01
C SER A 112 0.21 3.61 13.34
N ALA A 113 1.03 4.58 13.67
CA ALA A 113 0.91 5.34 14.90
C ALA A 113 -0.32 6.25 14.93
N GLU A 114 -0.70 6.83 13.77
CA GLU A 114 -1.85 7.73 13.71
C GLU A 114 -3.18 6.96 13.71
N VAL A 115 -3.26 5.92 12.91
CA VAL A 115 -4.51 5.25 12.57
C VAL A 115 -5.01 4.33 13.67
N CYS A 116 -4.10 3.74 14.44
CA CYS A 116 -4.47 2.85 15.55
C CYS A 116 -5.32 3.53 16.61
N ASP A 117 -5.11 4.82 16.84
CA ASP A 117 -5.85 5.59 17.84
C ASP A 117 -7.06 6.34 17.28
N LEU A 118 -7.11 6.55 15.95
CA LEU A 118 -8.11 7.41 15.32
C LEU A 118 -9.32 6.67 14.77
N SER A 119 -9.13 5.46 14.26
CA SER A 119 -10.16 4.74 13.54
C SER A 119 -9.99 3.23 13.63
N GLU A 120 -11.00 2.58 14.21
CA GLU A 120 -11.02 1.12 14.31
C GLU A 120 -11.09 0.45 12.94
N SER A 121 -11.91 0.96 12.03
CA SER A 121 -12.04 0.42 10.67
C SER A 121 -10.76 0.54 9.86
N MET A 122 -10.03 1.63 9.99
CA MET A 122 -8.71 1.77 9.36
C MET A 122 -7.67 0.83 9.99
N ARG A 123 -7.69 0.67 11.32
CA ARG A 123 -6.82 -0.27 12.03
C ARG A 123 -7.07 -1.72 11.58
N GLU A 124 -8.32 -2.13 11.45
CA GLU A 124 -8.70 -3.46 10.96
C GLU A 124 -8.20 -3.69 9.53
N GLU A 125 -8.34 -2.71 8.65
CA GLU A 125 -7.83 -2.80 7.28
C GLU A 125 -6.31 -2.89 7.22
N MET A 126 -5.60 -2.16 8.07
CA MET A 126 -4.14 -2.27 8.20
C MET A 126 -3.72 -3.67 8.68
N ASN A 127 -4.38 -4.20 9.69
CA ASN A 127 -4.10 -5.55 10.21
C ASN A 127 -4.35 -6.63 9.16
N LYS A 128 -5.44 -6.50 8.41
CA LYS A 128 -5.78 -7.39 7.30
C LYS A 128 -4.69 -7.36 6.21
N GLY A 129 -4.29 -6.17 5.77
CA GLY A 129 -3.26 -5.99 4.75
C GLY A 129 -1.90 -6.53 5.19
N ALA A 130 -1.47 -6.22 6.41
CA ALA A 130 -0.24 -6.73 6.99
C ALA A 130 -0.24 -8.26 7.09
N SER A 131 -1.34 -8.85 7.55
CA SER A 131 -1.50 -10.32 7.66
C SER A 131 -1.43 -11.00 6.30
N GLN A 132 -2.00 -10.40 5.26
CA GLN A 132 -1.91 -10.92 3.89
C GLN A 132 -0.46 -10.92 3.38
N ILE A 133 0.30 -9.87 3.65
CA ILE A 133 1.71 -9.77 3.27
C ILE A 133 2.55 -10.83 3.99
N ILE A 134 2.37 -10.98 5.30
CA ILE A 134 3.08 -11.98 6.10
C ILE A 134 2.77 -13.40 5.60
N THR A 135 1.51 -13.69 5.32
CA THR A 135 1.08 -14.99 4.79
C THR A 135 1.70 -15.26 3.42
N LEU A 136 1.73 -14.25 2.55
CA LEU A 136 2.32 -14.37 1.22
C LEU A 136 3.83 -14.67 1.29
N LEU A 137 4.56 -13.94 2.13
CA LEU A 137 6.00 -14.16 2.34
C LEU A 137 6.27 -15.56 2.93
N GLY A 138 5.48 -16.00 3.89
CA GLY A 138 5.61 -17.32 4.49
C GLY A 138 5.35 -18.47 3.51
N ARG A 139 4.32 -18.36 2.65
CA ARG A 139 4.03 -19.36 1.61
C ARG A 139 5.12 -19.44 0.55
N SER A 140 5.69 -18.32 0.19
CA SER A 140 6.78 -18.27 -0.78
C SER A 140 8.06 -18.91 -0.23
N ALA A 141 8.31 -18.80 1.07
CA ALA A 141 9.42 -19.48 1.75
C ALA A 141 9.26 -21.01 1.77
N GLY A 142 8.03 -21.53 1.95
CA GLY A 142 7.73 -22.96 2.01
C GLY A 142 7.78 -23.69 0.66
N LYS A 143 7.86 -22.97 -0.47
CA LYS A 143 7.99 -23.56 -1.82
C LYS A 143 9.44 -23.74 -2.26
N GLY A 144 10.40 -23.36 -1.44
CA GLY A 144 11.83 -23.48 -1.68
C GLY A 144 12.45 -24.69 -0.98
N SER A 145 12.54 -25.84 -1.67
CA SER A 145 13.28 -27.08 -1.40
C SER A 145 12.91 -27.93 -0.20
N PRO A 146 12.65 -29.22 -0.41
CA PRO A 146 12.83 -30.22 0.63
C PRO A 146 14.33 -30.54 0.74
N GLY A 147 14.91 -30.35 1.93
CA GLY A 147 16.11 -31.04 2.30
C GLY A 147 17.42 -30.30 2.22
N ARG A 148 17.80 -29.73 3.33
CA ARG A 148 19.07 -30.00 3.99
C ARG A 148 18.92 -29.69 5.48
N GLU A 149 18.78 -30.72 6.30
CA GLU A 149 19.10 -30.63 7.71
C GLU A 149 20.52 -30.12 7.87
N PRO A 150 20.79 -29.20 8.79
CA PRO A 150 22.15 -28.88 9.15
C PRO A 150 22.72 -30.08 9.92
N ASP A 151 23.77 -30.71 9.39
CA ASP A 151 24.63 -31.57 10.17
C ASP A 151 25.20 -30.76 11.34
N ILE A 152 24.96 -31.30 12.55
CA ILE A 152 25.50 -30.80 13.81
C ILE A 152 27.01 -31.12 13.86
#